data_1ca35f6d0c29f94aa0a54952dcc29fc6
#
_entry.id   1ca35f6d0c29f94aa0a54952dcc29fc6
#
_cell.length_a   1.000
_cell.length_b   1.000
_cell.length_c   1.000
_cell.angle_alpha   90.00
_cell.angle_beta   90.00
_cell.angle_gamma   90.00
#
_symmetry.space_group_name_H-M   'P 1'
#
loop_
_entity.id
_entity.type
_entity.pdbx_description
1 polymer ?
#
loop_
_entity_poly.entity_id
_entity_poly.type
_entity_poly.pdbx_seq_one_letter_code
_entity_poly.pdbx_strand_id
1 'polypeptide(L)'
;TKIYATGGGSILMQAHGYYGYTLYGTIEILANTGSIELSNIVDGDATDFYLNGSLWLGSKASTSVLTSSANVIFKGDDYSFNGFTPDVGTTGLFKLEPAAASASFDQAVNNSWFTLNSNNQTLGNLVIGKVGNTADIVIGALQTVAGPISIYGGTISVNQNLSATQTGAAVLLQATEAINLAASKVIQTLVGDVTLNACSGGVAIGVESAIYLYTGSQILTSGGDITLGGAYAGSEGNLYAASNISGGGYAVRLLSATLTAAGGDIRIYGRNVSSYGDGVYLSDVDITTTGAGTIGIYGDSYGGYNNTNFFGGITFDINASIIQTVNGNLT
;
A
#
# COMPACT_ATOMS: atom_id res chain seq x y z
N THR A 1 -0.48 28.84 17.05
CA THR A 1 0.56 28.23 17.93
C THR A 1 1.75 27.81 17.09
N LYS A 2 2.96 28.05 17.62
CA LYS A 2 4.20 27.71 16.94
C LYS A 2 5.11 26.93 17.89
N ILE A 3 5.56 25.77 17.45
CA ILE A 3 6.48 24.89 18.17
C ILE A 3 7.65 24.57 17.22
N TYR A 4 8.86 24.94 17.62
CA TYR A 4 10.05 24.78 16.79
C TYR A 4 11.13 23.99 17.52
N ALA A 5 11.73 23.02 16.83
CA ALA A 5 12.99 22.37 17.19
C ALA A 5 14.05 22.71 16.13
N THR A 6 14.97 23.60 16.47
CA THR A 6 16.10 23.96 15.62
C THR A 6 17.33 23.16 16.07
N GLY A 7 17.86 22.32 15.21
CA GLY A 7 18.94 21.38 15.55
C GLY A 7 18.43 19.93 15.59
N GLY A 8 19.10 19.06 16.35
CA GLY A 8 18.78 17.62 16.42
C GLY A 8 17.65 17.22 17.38
N GLY A 9 16.85 18.18 17.85
CA GLY A 9 15.78 17.92 18.81
C GLY A 9 14.54 17.26 18.22
N SER A 10 13.85 16.46 19.04
CA SER A 10 12.54 15.89 18.69
C SER A 10 11.43 16.59 19.44
N ILE A 11 10.26 16.64 18.83
CA ILE A 11 9.02 17.14 19.43
C ILE A 11 8.11 15.93 19.64
N LEU A 12 7.78 15.66 20.90
CA LEU A 12 6.83 14.61 21.28
C LEU A 12 5.64 15.28 21.95
N MET A 13 4.47 15.07 21.39
CA MET A 13 3.19 15.42 21.98
C MET A 13 2.38 14.14 22.21
N GLN A 14 1.95 13.91 23.43
CA GLN A 14 1.19 12.72 23.81
C GLN A 14 -0.10 13.13 24.50
N ALA A 15 -1.22 12.66 23.99
CA ALA A 15 -2.50 12.73 24.65
C ALA A 15 -2.76 11.44 25.45
N HIS A 16 -3.33 11.57 26.64
CA HIS A 16 -3.71 10.49 27.52
C HIS A 16 -5.17 10.70 27.94
N GLY A 17 -6.08 10.55 27.03
CA GLY A 17 -7.48 10.80 27.35
C GLY A 17 -8.44 10.29 26.30
N TYR A 18 -9.68 10.17 26.69
CA TYR A 18 -10.81 9.81 25.84
C TYR A 18 -10.96 10.71 24.61
N TYR A 19 -10.59 12.01 24.76
CA TYR A 19 -10.48 12.98 23.66
C TYR A 19 -9.00 13.24 23.42
N GLY A 20 -8.47 12.82 22.28
CA GLY A 20 -7.07 13.01 21.91
C GLY A 20 -6.71 14.49 21.68
N TYR A 21 -6.36 14.86 20.46
CA TYR A 21 -5.97 16.23 20.12
C TYR A 21 -7.13 17.01 19.53
N THR A 22 -7.34 18.22 20.04
CA THR A 22 -8.20 19.22 19.41
C THR A 22 -7.37 20.44 19.03
N LEU A 23 -7.17 20.62 17.73
CA LEU A 23 -6.29 21.63 17.17
C LEU A 23 -7.10 22.72 16.44
N TYR A 24 -7.07 23.97 16.97
CA TYR A 24 -7.78 25.10 16.40
C TYR A 24 -6.85 26.16 15.81
N GLY A 25 -7.26 26.76 14.69
CA GLY A 25 -6.56 27.87 14.05
C GLY A 25 -5.28 27.42 13.34
N THR A 26 -4.29 28.33 13.25
CA THR A 26 -3.03 28.03 12.58
C THR A 26 -2.02 27.47 13.57
N ILE A 27 -1.52 26.26 13.29
CA ILE A 27 -0.54 25.54 14.10
C ILE A 27 0.65 25.19 13.22
N GLU A 28 1.84 25.47 13.71
CA GLU A 28 3.12 25.14 13.09
C GLU A 28 3.94 24.31 14.09
N ILE A 29 4.26 23.07 13.70
CA ILE A 29 5.12 22.15 14.45
C ILE A 29 6.28 21.79 13.52
N LEU A 30 7.41 22.48 13.69
CA LEU A 30 8.50 22.46 12.73
C LEU A 30 9.78 21.97 13.37
N ALA A 31 10.52 21.10 12.66
CA ALA A 31 11.82 20.60 13.10
C ALA A 31 12.75 20.42 11.90
N ASN A 32 14.03 20.76 12.04
CA ASN A 32 15.03 20.54 11.00
C ASN A 32 15.39 19.05 10.86
N THR A 33 15.57 18.37 11.99
CA THR A 33 15.94 16.94 12.08
C THR A 33 15.23 16.33 13.29
N GLY A 34 15.47 15.02 13.55
CA GLY A 34 14.87 14.34 14.68
C GLY A 34 13.48 13.79 14.33
N SER A 35 12.50 13.96 15.23
CA SER A 35 11.12 13.51 14.97
C SER A 35 10.09 14.50 15.50
N ILE A 36 8.96 14.55 14.82
CA ILE A 36 7.71 15.16 15.30
C ILE A 36 6.74 14.00 15.48
N GLU A 37 6.37 13.71 16.70
CA GLU A 37 5.41 12.64 17.01
C GLU A 37 4.19 13.26 17.70
N LEU A 38 3.02 12.99 17.13
CA LEU A 38 1.71 13.28 17.70
C LEU A 38 1.03 11.93 17.98
N SER A 39 0.83 11.58 19.25
CA SER A 39 0.29 10.27 19.61
C SER A 39 -0.84 10.37 20.62
N ASN A 40 -1.96 9.68 20.38
CA ASN A 40 -2.87 9.28 21.43
C ASN A 40 -2.49 7.90 21.94
N ILE A 41 -2.40 7.77 23.27
CA ILE A 41 -1.96 6.52 23.90
C ILE A 41 -3.15 5.66 24.31
N VAL A 42 -4.29 6.28 24.53
CA VAL A 42 -5.52 5.63 24.97
C VAL A 42 -6.40 5.36 23.76
N ASP A 43 -6.70 4.11 23.52
CA ASP A 43 -7.78 3.70 22.63
C ASP A 43 -9.12 4.07 23.30
N GLY A 44 -9.90 4.92 22.63
CA GLY A 44 -11.19 5.40 23.12
C GLY A 44 -12.16 5.62 21.97
N ASP A 45 -13.46 5.65 22.25
CA ASP A 45 -14.53 5.83 21.25
C ASP A 45 -14.63 7.26 20.69
N ALA A 46 -13.68 8.15 20.97
CA ALA A 46 -13.68 9.53 20.50
C ALA A 46 -12.54 9.79 19.52
N THR A 47 -12.75 10.76 18.63
CA THR A 47 -11.75 11.18 17.63
C THR A 47 -10.40 11.51 18.26
N ASP A 48 -9.36 10.78 17.89
CA ASP A 48 -7.99 10.98 18.38
C ASP A 48 -7.36 12.27 17.90
N PHE A 49 -7.66 12.64 16.66
CA PHE A 49 -7.16 13.86 16.04
C PHE A 49 -8.29 14.66 15.40
N TYR A 50 -8.67 15.74 16.03
CA TYR A 50 -9.60 16.71 15.49
C TYR A 50 -8.87 18.00 15.08
N LEU A 51 -8.91 18.35 13.79
CA LEU A 51 -8.32 19.57 13.25
C LEU A 51 -9.41 20.52 12.75
N ASN A 52 -9.39 21.75 13.27
CA ASN A 52 -10.22 22.85 12.79
C ASN A 52 -9.35 24.07 12.51
N GLY A 53 -8.54 24.00 11.46
CA GLY A 53 -7.59 25.03 11.08
C GLY A 53 -6.43 24.48 10.26
N SER A 54 -5.40 25.29 10.04
CA SER A 54 -4.23 24.88 9.26
C SER A 54 -3.17 24.26 10.17
N LEU A 55 -2.61 23.10 9.75
CA LEU A 55 -1.52 22.43 10.44
C LEU A 55 -0.33 22.24 9.49
N TRP A 56 0.83 22.71 9.90
CA TRP A 56 2.11 22.56 9.19
C TRP A 56 3.07 21.72 10.01
N LEU A 57 3.68 20.72 9.36
CA LEU A 57 4.57 19.76 9.99
C LEU A 57 5.89 19.64 9.22
N GLY A 58 7.01 19.61 9.93
CA GLY A 58 8.35 19.51 9.35
C GLY A 58 8.91 20.87 8.96
N SER A 59 8.58 21.38 7.78
CA SER A 59 9.07 22.67 7.29
C SER A 59 7.96 23.57 6.73
N LYS A 60 8.26 24.87 6.64
CA LYS A 60 7.36 25.85 6.02
C LYS A 60 8.17 27.00 5.39
N ALA A 61 7.87 27.36 4.15
CA ALA A 61 8.64 28.30 3.33
C ALA A 61 8.84 29.69 3.92
N SER A 62 7.97 30.20 4.76
CA SER A 62 8.02 31.55 5.35
C SER A 62 8.56 31.56 6.77
N THR A 63 9.29 30.53 7.21
CA THR A 63 9.79 30.38 8.59
C THR A 63 11.29 30.18 8.65
N SER A 64 11.82 30.05 9.87
CA SER A 64 13.23 29.69 10.08
C SER A 64 13.54 28.23 9.75
N VAL A 65 12.53 27.37 9.56
CA VAL A 65 12.66 25.95 9.16
C VAL A 65 12.21 25.80 7.73
N LEU A 66 13.10 26.13 6.78
CA LEU A 66 12.85 26.08 5.35
C LEU A 66 12.89 24.65 4.80
N THR A 67 13.70 23.78 5.41
CA THR A 67 13.86 22.37 5.05
C THR A 67 13.81 21.50 6.29
N SER A 68 13.36 20.27 6.14
CA SER A 68 13.28 19.31 7.22
C SER A 68 13.69 17.91 6.75
N SER A 69 14.43 17.19 7.57
CA SER A 69 14.60 15.73 7.47
C SER A 69 14.02 15.02 8.70
N ALA A 70 13.21 15.71 9.47
CA ALA A 70 12.55 15.12 10.63
C ALA A 70 11.54 14.06 10.21
N ASN A 71 11.44 12.99 10.99
CA ASN A 71 10.34 12.06 10.85
C ASN A 71 9.06 12.71 11.37
N VAL A 72 7.95 12.54 10.67
CA VAL A 72 6.62 13.01 11.07
C VAL A 72 5.74 11.78 11.33
N ILE A 73 5.29 11.62 12.56
CA ILE A 73 4.61 10.41 13.02
C ILE A 73 3.29 10.79 13.68
N PHE A 74 2.20 10.20 13.18
CA PHE A 74 0.89 10.23 13.80
C PHE A 74 0.54 8.84 14.34
N LYS A 75 0.10 8.77 15.60
CA LYS A 75 -0.39 7.55 16.22
C LYS A 75 -1.77 7.80 16.81
N GLY A 76 -2.77 7.19 16.23
CA GLY A 76 -4.16 7.28 16.67
C GLY A 76 -5.05 6.45 15.77
N ASP A 77 -6.24 6.17 16.23
CA ASP A 77 -7.15 5.23 15.57
C ASP A 77 -8.21 5.95 14.73
N ASP A 78 -8.52 7.21 15.09
CA ASP A 78 -9.57 8.00 14.44
C ASP A 78 -9.10 9.44 14.15
N TYR A 79 -9.42 9.94 12.97
CA TYR A 79 -8.99 11.24 12.44
C TYR A 79 -10.17 12.02 11.87
N SER A 80 -10.34 13.27 12.32
CA SER A 80 -11.32 14.20 11.76
C SER A 80 -10.66 15.54 11.47
N PHE A 81 -10.41 15.84 10.21
CA PHE A 81 -9.74 17.07 9.81
C PHE A 81 -10.70 18.19 9.39
N ASN A 82 -12.02 17.99 9.50
CA ASN A 82 -13.06 18.98 9.27
C ASN A 82 -12.86 19.83 7.99
N GLY A 83 -12.44 19.16 6.90
CA GLY A 83 -12.17 19.80 5.61
C GLY A 83 -10.81 20.50 5.50
N PHE A 84 -10.01 20.49 6.54
CA PHE A 84 -8.62 20.96 6.50
C PHE A 84 -7.68 19.80 6.15
N THR A 85 -6.56 20.13 5.52
CA THR A 85 -5.54 19.14 5.12
C THR A 85 -4.22 19.54 5.76
N PRO A 86 -3.65 18.74 6.69
CA PRO A 86 -2.33 18.99 7.23
C PRO A 86 -1.25 18.98 6.14
N ASP A 87 -0.36 19.97 6.16
CA ASP A 87 0.78 20.07 5.28
C ASP A 87 2.01 19.41 5.91
N VAL A 88 2.61 18.45 5.21
CA VAL A 88 3.81 17.73 5.64
C VAL A 88 4.96 18.00 4.69
N GLY A 89 5.92 18.80 5.13
CA GLY A 89 7.13 19.15 4.36
C GLY A 89 8.38 18.55 5.02
N THR A 90 8.78 17.35 4.61
CA THR A 90 9.98 16.68 5.11
C THR A 90 10.60 15.73 4.09
N THR A 91 11.91 15.56 4.12
CA THR A 91 12.64 14.49 3.43
C THR A 91 12.85 13.26 4.33
N GLY A 92 12.31 13.26 5.54
CA GLY A 92 12.30 12.13 6.46
C GLY A 92 11.17 11.15 6.20
N LEU A 93 10.82 10.37 7.22
CA LEU A 93 9.69 9.46 7.23
C LEU A 93 8.38 10.22 7.51
N PHE A 94 7.34 9.94 6.74
CA PHE A 94 5.96 10.13 7.20
C PHE A 94 5.36 8.79 7.61
N LYS A 95 4.85 8.73 8.83
CA LYS A 95 4.22 7.52 9.37
C LYS A 95 2.85 7.85 9.97
N LEU A 96 1.84 7.12 9.52
CA LEU A 96 0.50 7.13 10.06
C LEU A 96 0.18 5.72 10.55
N GLU A 97 0.02 5.54 11.85
CA GLU A 97 -0.22 4.22 12.44
C GLU A 97 -1.32 4.26 13.50
N PRO A 98 -2.01 3.14 13.74
CA PRO A 98 -2.92 3.02 14.89
C PRO A 98 -2.22 3.33 16.20
N ALA A 99 -2.99 3.74 17.20
CA ALA A 99 -2.51 3.97 18.57
C ALA A 99 -1.70 2.76 19.08
N ALA A 100 -0.83 3.00 20.07
CA ALA A 100 0.06 1.95 20.56
C ALA A 100 -0.70 0.73 21.14
N ALA A 101 -1.84 0.98 21.77
CA ALA A 101 -2.69 -0.05 22.37
C ALA A 101 -3.57 -0.79 21.37
N SER A 102 -3.81 -0.21 20.18
CA SER A 102 -4.68 -0.77 19.15
C SER A 102 -3.90 -1.55 18.10
N ALA A 103 -4.51 -2.55 17.49
CA ALA A 103 -3.96 -3.27 16.34
C ALA A 103 -4.32 -2.61 15.00
N SER A 104 -5.41 -1.85 14.96
CA SER A 104 -6.03 -1.30 13.75
C SER A 104 -6.53 0.12 13.98
N PHE A 105 -6.72 0.88 12.90
CA PHE A 105 -7.53 2.09 12.92
C PHE A 105 -9.00 1.73 13.12
N ASP A 106 -9.78 2.63 13.69
CA ASP A 106 -11.23 2.49 13.87
C ASP A 106 -12.01 2.85 12.62
N GLN A 107 -11.36 3.45 11.65
CA GLN A 107 -11.96 3.89 10.38
C GLN A 107 -11.04 3.61 9.19
N ALA A 108 -11.65 3.62 8.00
CA ALA A 108 -10.87 3.62 6.76
C ALA A 108 -10.01 4.88 6.64
N VAL A 109 -8.75 4.71 6.25
CA VAL A 109 -7.77 5.79 6.14
C VAL A 109 -7.52 6.15 4.69
N ASN A 110 -7.51 7.47 4.38
CA ASN A 110 -7.19 7.98 3.05
C ASN A 110 -5.99 8.91 3.12
N ASN A 111 -4.94 8.64 2.32
CA ASN A 111 -3.76 9.48 2.28
C ASN A 111 -4.02 10.89 1.75
N SER A 112 -5.13 11.14 1.05
CA SER A 112 -5.53 12.47 0.61
C SER A 112 -5.93 13.41 1.77
N TRP A 113 -6.02 12.89 2.98
CA TRP A 113 -6.19 13.72 4.18
C TRP A 113 -4.97 14.59 4.48
N PHE A 114 -3.81 14.25 3.91
CA PHE A 114 -2.56 14.98 4.11
C PHE A 114 -2.02 15.51 2.79
N THR A 115 -1.52 16.74 2.77
CA THR A 115 -0.66 17.24 1.69
C THR A 115 0.77 16.79 1.97
N LEU A 116 1.14 15.63 1.46
CA LEU A 116 2.52 15.13 1.54
C LEU A 116 3.37 15.81 0.46
N ASN A 117 4.69 15.88 0.66
CA ASN A 117 5.64 16.58 -0.21
C ASN A 117 5.44 18.12 -0.25
N SER A 118 4.89 18.70 0.80
CA SER A 118 4.78 20.16 0.95
C SER A 118 6.14 20.84 0.94
N ASN A 119 6.14 22.13 0.62
CA ASN A 119 7.32 22.99 0.62
C ASN A 119 8.45 22.49 -0.30
N ASN A 120 8.11 21.89 -1.46
CA ASN A 120 9.05 21.33 -2.44
C ASN A 120 10.01 20.28 -1.87
N GLN A 121 9.60 19.57 -0.83
CA GLN A 121 10.36 18.45 -0.27
C GLN A 121 9.74 17.14 -0.67
N THR A 122 10.54 16.24 -1.24
CA THR A 122 10.11 14.87 -1.53
C THR A 122 10.26 14.04 -0.27
N LEU A 123 9.17 13.43 0.16
CA LEU A 123 9.13 12.54 1.32
C LEU A 123 10.15 11.41 1.19
N GLY A 124 10.92 11.18 2.27
CA GLY A 124 11.96 10.14 2.29
C GLY A 124 11.37 8.73 2.34
N ASN A 125 10.46 8.48 3.26
CA ASN A 125 9.79 7.18 3.41
C ASN A 125 8.32 7.38 3.74
N LEU A 126 7.46 6.42 3.35
CA LEU A 126 6.03 6.42 3.66
C LEU A 126 5.63 5.13 4.36
N VAL A 127 4.99 5.24 5.51
CA VAL A 127 4.36 4.11 6.19
C VAL A 127 2.92 4.47 6.57
N ILE A 128 1.96 3.64 6.17
CA ILE A 128 0.55 3.77 6.57
C ILE A 128 0.09 2.45 7.16
N GLY A 129 -0.46 2.49 8.36
CA GLY A 129 -0.84 1.31 9.12
C GLY A 129 0.35 0.61 9.77
N LYS A 130 0.08 -0.55 10.33
CA LYS A 130 1.06 -1.50 10.88
C LYS A 130 0.60 -2.93 10.61
N VAL A 131 1.48 -3.89 10.75
CA VAL A 131 1.13 -5.32 10.62
C VAL A 131 -0.06 -5.65 11.51
N GLY A 132 -1.09 -6.27 10.94
CA GLY A 132 -2.34 -6.60 11.64
C GLY A 132 -3.43 -5.52 11.54
N ASN A 133 -3.17 -4.37 10.90
CA ASN A 133 -4.23 -3.40 10.62
C ASN A 133 -5.29 -4.02 9.70
N THR A 134 -6.55 -3.98 10.14
CA THR A 134 -7.72 -4.49 9.42
C THR A 134 -8.60 -3.40 8.83
N ALA A 135 -8.32 -2.14 9.13
CA ALA A 135 -9.02 -1.02 8.52
C ALA A 135 -8.58 -0.82 7.06
N ASP A 136 -9.51 -0.40 6.23
CA ASP A 136 -9.24 -0.15 4.81
C ASP A 136 -8.32 1.06 4.62
N ILE A 137 -7.41 0.94 3.64
CA ILE A 137 -6.52 2.04 3.26
C ILE A 137 -6.78 2.43 1.81
N VAL A 138 -7.00 3.73 1.60
CA VAL A 138 -7.21 4.30 0.27
C VAL A 138 -6.03 5.22 -0.09
N ILE A 139 -5.35 4.91 -1.16
CA ILE A 139 -4.37 5.83 -1.77
C ILE A 139 -5.13 6.71 -2.76
N GLY A 140 -5.74 7.77 -2.24
CA GLY A 140 -6.58 8.73 -2.96
C GLY A 140 -5.83 9.93 -3.53
N ALA A 141 -4.57 10.14 -3.13
CA ALA A 141 -3.69 11.16 -3.67
C ALA A 141 -2.42 10.56 -4.26
N LEU A 142 -1.92 11.18 -5.33
CA LEU A 142 -0.63 10.83 -5.96
C LEU A 142 0.49 10.85 -4.91
N GLN A 143 1.26 9.79 -4.83
CA GLN A 143 2.43 9.71 -3.96
C GLN A 143 3.70 9.42 -4.73
N THR A 144 4.64 10.37 -4.62
CA THR A 144 6.02 10.18 -5.05
C THR A 144 6.90 10.27 -3.79
N VAL A 145 7.59 9.20 -3.48
CA VAL A 145 8.42 9.06 -2.29
C VAL A 145 9.84 8.72 -2.75
N ALA A 146 10.85 9.30 -2.12
CA ALA A 146 12.23 8.96 -2.47
C ALA A 146 12.55 7.51 -2.07
N GLY A 147 12.31 7.14 -0.85
CA GLY A 147 12.62 5.83 -0.28
C GLY A 147 11.44 4.85 -0.28
N PRO A 148 11.47 3.84 0.61
CA PRO A 148 10.47 2.79 0.66
C PRO A 148 9.07 3.27 1.00
N ILE A 149 8.09 2.53 0.48
CA ILE A 149 6.66 2.68 0.78
C ILE A 149 6.16 1.38 1.39
N SER A 150 5.54 1.45 2.57
CA SER A 150 4.93 0.29 3.23
C SER A 150 3.51 0.64 3.68
N ILE A 151 2.52 -0.11 3.21
CA ILE A 151 1.11 0.11 3.52
C ILE A 151 0.52 -1.19 4.06
N TYR A 152 -0.15 -1.10 5.22
CA TYR A 152 -0.76 -2.22 5.91
C TYR A 152 -2.25 -1.92 6.15
N GLY A 153 -3.16 -2.76 5.67
CA GLY A 153 -4.60 -2.51 5.77
C GLY A 153 -5.48 -3.75 5.70
N GLY A 154 -6.78 -3.55 5.86
CA GLY A 154 -7.82 -4.49 5.51
C GLY A 154 -7.85 -4.68 3.99
N THR A 155 -8.63 -3.89 3.31
CA THR A 155 -8.52 -3.70 1.86
C THR A 155 -7.64 -2.50 1.56
N ILE A 156 -6.68 -2.66 0.63
CA ILE A 156 -5.86 -1.55 0.14
C ILE A 156 -6.31 -1.19 -1.27
N SER A 157 -6.82 0.03 -1.45
CA SER A 157 -7.27 0.57 -2.74
C SER A 157 -6.32 1.63 -3.25
N VAL A 158 -5.57 1.33 -4.31
CA VAL A 158 -4.63 2.25 -4.96
C VAL A 158 -5.36 2.98 -6.09
N ASN A 159 -5.93 4.15 -5.78
CA ASN A 159 -6.72 4.97 -6.71
C ASN A 159 -5.90 6.07 -7.38
N GLN A 160 -4.62 6.19 -7.04
CA GLN A 160 -3.67 7.12 -7.65
C GLN A 160 -2.29 6.46 -7.81
N ASN A 161 -1.43 7.07 -8.62
CA ASN A 161 -0.10 6.52 -8.84
C ASN A 161 0.74 6.53 -7.55
N LEU A 162 1.58 5.52 -7.41
CA LEU A 162 2.46 5.31 -6.27
C LEU A 162 3.88 5.05 -6.77
N SER A 163 4.83 5.90 -6.40
CA SER A 163 6.20 5.85 -6.93
C SER A 163 7.24 5.91 -5.84
N ALA A 164 8.17 4.95 -5.82
CA ALA A 164 9.40 4.99 -5.03
C ALA A 164 10.59 5.27 -5.97
N THR A 165 11.27 6.40 -5.79
CA THR A 165 12.18 6.94 -6.81
C THR A 165 13.66 6.76 -6.52
N GLN A 166 14.03 6.38 -5.29
CA GLN A 166 15.41 6.05 -4.95
C GLN A 166 15.75 4.62 -5.40
N THR A 167 16.97 4.43 -5.89
CA THR A 167 17.46 3.11 -6.24
C THR A 167 17.35 2.13 -5.07
N GLY A 168 16.72 0.98 -5.31
CA GLY A 168 16.49 -0.06 -4.30
C GLY A 168 15.31 0.20 -3.36
N ALA A 169 14.62 1.35 -3.48
CA ALA A 169 13.44 1.63 -2.67
C ALA A 169 12.24 0.77 -3.10
N ALA A 170 11.76 -0.07 -2.20
CA ALA A 170 10.70 -1.01 -2.45
C ALA A 170 9.29 -0.45 -2.15
N VAL A 171 8.28 -1.04 -2.75
CA VAL A 171 6.87 -0.84 -2.42
C VAL A 171 6.29 -2.14 -1.87
N LEU A 172 5.80 -2.09 -0.63
CA LEU A 172 5.09 -3.18 0.02
C LEU A 172 3.64 -2.75 0.29
N LEU A 173 2.69 -3.46 -0.27
CA LEU A 173 1.28 -3.40 0.11
C LEU A 173 0.91 -4.72 0.77
N GLN A 174 0.55 -4.69 2.05
CA GLN A 174 0.19 -5.88 2.81
C GLN A 174 -1.23 -5.72 3.37
N ALA A 175 -2.16 -6.46 2.79
CA ALA A 175 -3.56 -6.43 3.14
C ALA A 175 -3.97 -7.69 3.90
N THR A 176 -4.78 -7.56 4.94
CA THR A 176 -5.42 -8.72 5.58
C THR A 176 -6.54 -9.27 4.70
N GLU A 177 -7.09 -8.44 3.82
CA GLU A 177 -8.09 -8.81 2.84
C GLU A 177 -7.55 -8.64 1.41
N ALA A 178 -7.93 -7.59 0.70
CA ALA A 178 -7.69 -7.44 -0.72
C ALA A 178 -6.79 -6.26 -1.08
N ILE A 179 -6.18 -6.32 -2.27
CA ILE A 179 -5.42 -5.23 -2.86
C ILE A 179 -6.00 -4.95 -4.26
N ASN A 180 -6.43 -3.70 -4.47
CA ASN A 180 -7.01 -3.23 -5.71
C ASN A 180 -6.15 -2.12 -6.31
N LEU A 181 -5.63 -2.31 -7.53
CA LEU A 181 -5.00 -1.25 -8.30
C LEU A 181 -6.00 -0.75 -9.35
N ALA A 182 -6.48 0.47 -9.18
CA ALA A 182 -7.50 1.05 -10.02
C ALA A 182 -7.07 1.20 -11.49
N ALA A 183 -8.05 1.34 -12.38
CA ALA A 183 -7.82 1.45 -13.81
C ALA A 183 -6.85 2.60 -14.16
N SER A 184 -5.91 2.30 -15.06
CA SER A 184 -4.90 3.25 -15.56
C SER A 184 -3.99 3.83 -14.47
N LYS A 185 -3.87 3.17 -13.30
CA LYS A 185 -2.94 3.59 -12.24
C LYS A 185 -1.65 2.78 -12.29
N VAL A 186 -0.59 3.40 -11.77
CA VAL A 186 0.77 2.88 -11.84
C VAL A 186 1.37 2.75 -10.45
N ILE A 187 1.93 1.58 -10.15
CA ILE A 187 2.89 1.40 -9.06
C ILE A 187 4.27 1.25 -9.70
N GLN A 188 5.23 2.08 -9.30
CA GLN A 188 6.56 2.00 -9.90
C GLN A 188 7.69 2.17 -8.89
N THR A 189 8.79 1.47 -9.17
CA THR A 189 10.07 1.61 -8.47
C THR A 189 11.22 1.76 -9.47
N LEU A 190 12.36 2.32 -9.02
CA LEU A 190 13.53 2.40 -9.90
C LEU A 190 14.26 1.03 -10.00
N VAL A 191 14.66 0.45 -8.87
CA VAL A 191 15.31 -0.89 -8.82
C VAL A 191 14.75 -1.71 -7.65
N GLY A 192 13.91 -1.11 -6.81
CA GLY A 192 13.32 -1.78 -5.66
C GLY A 192 12.18 -2.71 -6.07
N ASP A 193 11.90 -3.66 -5.22
CA ASP A 193 10.84 -4.65 -5.42
C ASP A 193 9.45 -4.03 -5.24
N VAL A 194 8.47 -4.63 -5.91
CA VAL A 194 7.05 -4.38 -5.66
C VAL A 194 6.40 -5.66 -5.16
N THR A 195 5.88 -5.63 -3.94
CA THR A 195 5.19 -6.78 -3.33
C THR A 195 3.76 -6.41 -2.99
N LEU A 196 2.81 -7.11 -3.58
CA LEU A 196 1.40 -7.10 -3.20
C LEU A 196 1.09 -8.39 -2.44
N ASN A 197 0.89 -8.28 -1.13
CA ASN A 197 0.66 -9.39 -0.21
C ASN A 197 -0.77 -9.29 0.34
N ALA A 198 -1.72 -9.95 -0.31
CA ALA A 198 -3.11 -10.03 0.16
C ALA A 198 -3.32 -11.25 1.07
N CYS A 199 -4.40 -11.26 1.85
CA CYS A 199 -4.70 -12.33 2.81
C CYS A 199 -3.55 -12.57 3.80
N SER A 200 -2.92 -11.50 4.28
CA SER A 200 -1.72 -11.56 5.14
C SER A 200 -1.95 -12.28 6.48
N GLY A 201 -3.21 -12.48 6.88
CA GLY A 201 -3.59 -13.33 8.02
C GLY A 201 -3.60 -14.84 7.71
N GLY A 202 -3.26 -15.27 6.51
CA GLY A 202 -3.28 -16.67 6.11
C GLY A 202 -4.68 -17.26 5.95
N VAL A 203 -5.71 -16.43 5.79
CA VAL A 203 -7.11 -16.83 5.63
C VAL A 203 -7.59 -16.42 4.23
N ALA A 204 -8.27 -17.33 3.54
CA ALA A 204 -8.92 -17.02 2.26
C ALA A 204 -10.10 -16.06 2.49
N ILE A 205 -10.21 -15.04 1.66
CA ILE A 205 -11.19 -13.97 1.82
C ILE A 205 -12.45 -14.18 0.98
N GLY A 206 -13.57 -13.65 1.48
CA GLY A 206 -14.90 -13.72 0.85
C GLY A 206 -15.16 -12.61 -0.18
N VAL A 207 -14.13 -12.13 -0.91
CA VAL A 207 -14.27 -11.13 -1.97
C VAL A 207 -13.94 -11.71 -3.33
N GLU A 208 -14.42 -11.08 -4.40
CA GLU A 208 -14.29 -11.57 -5.78
C GLU A 208 -12.82 -11.79 -6.17
N SER A 209 -11.91 -10.93 -5.72
CA SER A 209 -10.47 -11.10 -5.96
C SER A 209 -9.66 -10.62 -4.76
N ALA A 210 -8.64 -11.40 -4.36
CA ALA A 210 -7.70 -10.99 -3.34
C ALA A 210 -6.70 -9.94 -3.87
N ILE A 211 -6.27 -10.10 -5.13
CA ILE A 211 -5.51 -9.06 -5.85
C ILE A 211 -6.22 -8.79 -7.16
N TYR A 212 -6.58 -7.53 -7.39
CA TYR A 212 -7.21 -7.12 -8.63
C TYR A 212 -6.48 -5.94 -9.26
N LEU A 213 -5.93 -6.16 -10.44
CA LEU A 213 -5.36 -5.14 -11.31
C LEU A 213 -6.38 -4.82 -12.41
N TYR A 214 -6.96 -3.61 -12.34
CA TYR A 214 -7.99 -3.15 -13.27
C TYR A 214 -7.39 -2.72 -14.62
N THR A 215 -8.25 -2.59 -15.61
CA THR A 215 -7.90 -2.26 -17.00
C THR A 215 -6.91 -1.10 -17.14
N GLY A 216 -5.80 -1.36 -17.80
CA GLY A 216 -4.73 -0.39 -18.06
C GLY A 216 -3.86 -0.06 -16.87
N SER A 217 -4.02 -0.76 -15.73
CA SER A 217 -3.14 -0.59 -14.59
C SER A 217 -1.75 -1.18 -14.86
N GLN A 218 -0.72 -0.65 -14.17
CA GLN A 218 0.65 -1.05 -14.41
C GLN A 218 1.44 -1.23 -13.11
N ILE A 219 2.33 -2.22 -13.09
CA ILE A 219 3.38 -2.36 -12.08
C ILE A 219 4.72 -2.42 -12.81
N LEU A 220 5.58 -1.45 -12.52
CA LEU A 220 6.83 -1.26 -13.26
C LEU A 220 8.02 -1.20 -12.31
N THR A 221 9.01 -2.09 -12.54
CA THR A 221 10.31 -2.00 -11.86
C THR A 221 11.43 -1.94 -12.90
N SER A 222 12.50 -1.22 -12.59
CA SER A 222 13.67 -1.12 -13.48
C SER A 222 14.80 -2.07 -13.03
N GLY A 223 14.44 -3.24 -12.49
CA GLY A 223 15.40 -4.25 -12.04
C GLY A 223 15.00 -4.99 -10.76
N GLY A 224 14.03 -4.48 -10.01
CA GLY A 224 13.46 -5.16 -8.86
C GLY A 224 12.43 -6.22 -9.23
N ASP A 225 12.16 -7.13 -8.31
CA ASP A 225 11.16 -8.17 -8.47
C ASP A 225 9.74 -7.63 -8.34
N ILE A 226 8.78 -8.30 -9.00
CA ILE A 226 7.35 -8.09 -8.81
C ILE A 226 6.76 -9.37 -8.24
N THR A 227 6.15 -9.28 -7.05
CA THR A 227 5.47 -10.42 -6.42
C THR A 227 4.01 -10.07 -6.14
N LEU A 228 3.10 -10.85 -6.70
CA LEU A 228 1.67 -10.83 -6.40
C LEU A 228 1.33 -12.13 -5.67
N GLY A 229 0.99 -12.05 -4.38
CA GLY A 229 0.75 -13.24 -3.57
C GLY A 229 0.07 -12.92 -2.25
N GLY A 230 0.28 -13.76 -1.24
CA GLY A 230 -0.35 -13.61 0.06
C GLY A 230 0.35 -14.42 1.13
N ALA A 231 -0.35 -14.67 2.23
CA ALA A 231 0.15 -15.53 3.31
C ALA A 231 -0.64 -16.85 3.42
N TYR A 232 -1.58 -17.14 2.51
CA TYR A 232 -2.31 -18.39 2.51
C TYR A 232 -1.40 -19.55 2.09
N ALA A 233 -1.21 -20.52 2.98
CA ALA A 233 -0.31 -21.66 2.72
C ALA A 233 -0.85 -22.57 1.62
N GLY A 234 -0.03 -22.86 0.61
CA GLY A 234 -0.31 -23.81 -0.45
C GLY A 234 0.35 -25.18 -0.21
N SER A 235 0.06 -26.13 -1.09
CA SER A 235 0.56 -27.50 -1.01
C SER A 235 2.07 -27.63 -1.24
N GLU A 236 2.71 -26.63 -1.85
CA GLU A 236 4.13 -26.67 -2.26
C GLU A 236 5.01 -25.69 -1.46
N GLY A 237 4.50 -25.17 -0.32
CA GLY A 237 5.22 -24.20 0.50
C GLY A 237 5.18 -22.77 -0.05
N ASN A 238 4.50 -22.52 -1.18
CA ASN A 238 4.24 -21.20 -1.71
C ASN A 238 3.16 -20.48 -0.88
N LEU A 239 3.23 -19.16 -0.84
CA LEU A 239 2.29 -18.32 -0.13
C LEU A 239 1.39 -17.59 -1.13
N TYR A 240 0.11 -17.92 -1.13
CA TYR A 240 -0.87 -17.49 -2.11
C TYR A 240 -1.75 -16.35 -1.61
N ALA A 241 -2.11 -15.43 -2.51
CA ALA A 241 -3.36 -14.68 -2.38
C ALA A 241 -4.53 -15.67 -2.55
N ALA A 242 -5.53 -15.60 -1.67
CA ALA A 242 -6.57 -16.64 -1.67
C ALA A 242 -7.99 -16.04 -1.63
N SER A 243 -8.88 -16.58 -2.48
CA SER A 243 -10.31 -16.28 -2.49
C SER A 243 -11.13 -17.53 -2.18
N ASN A 244 -12.26 -17.37 -1.47
CA ASN A 244 -13.20 -18.44 -1.16
C ASN A 244 -14.60 -18.22 -1.77
N ILE A 245 -14.76 -17.28 -2.71
CA ILE A 245 -16.04 -17.05 -3.36
C ILE A 245 -16.34 -18.16 -4.36
N SER A 246 -17.49 -18.80 -4.19
CA SER A 246 -18.06 -19.74 -5.15
C SER A 246 -18.77 -19.00 -6.30
N GLY A 247 -18.55 -19.45 -7.53
CA GLY A 247 -19.31 -18.94 -8.68
C GLY A 247 -18.62 -17.83 -9.47
N GLY A 248 -17.29 -17.82 -9.55
CA GLY A 248 -16.54 -16.91 -10.42
C GLY A 248 -15.57 -15.97 -9.70
N GLY A 249 -15.20 -16.28 -8.45
CA GLY A 249 -14.15 -15.56 -7.76
C GLY A 249 -12.75 -15.93 -8.26
N TYR A 250 -11.84 -14.98 -8.25
CA TYR A 250 -10.45 -15.15 -8.65
C TYR A 250 -9.55 -14.78 -7.47
N ALA A 251 -8.49 -15.54 -7.23
CA ALA A 251 -7.56 -15.10 -6.18
C ALA A 251 -6.68 -13.95 -6.68
N VAL A 252 -6.12 -14.08 -7.88
CA VAL A 252 -5.43 -12.99 -8.57
C VAL A 252 -6.10 -12.77 -9.92
N ARG A 253 -6.52 -11.52 -10.20
CA ARG A 253 -7.17 -11.14 -11.44
C ARG A 253 -6.47 -9.94 -12.08
N LEU A 254 -6.03 -10.12 -13.32
CA LEU A 254 -5.39 -9.08 -14.11
C LEU A 254 -6.21 -8.83 -15.39
N LEU A 255 -6.68 -7.60 -15.58
CA LEU A 255 -7.43 -7.18 -16.77
C LEU A 255 -6.69 -6.08 -17.52
N SER A 256 -6.27 -6.36 -18.76
CA SER A 256 -5.51 -5.43 -19.62
C SER A 256 -4.38 -4.73 -18.82
N ALA A 257 -3.74 -5.48 -17.93
CA ALA A 257 -2.74 -4.96 -17.01
C ALA A 257 -1.32 -5.21 -17.54
N THR A 258 -0.39 -4.34 -17.17
CA THR A 258 1.03 -4.47 -17.53
C THR A 258 1.88 -4.72 -16.29
N LEU A 259 2.69 -5.78 -16.31
CA LEU A 259 3.74 -6.04 -15.33
C LEU A 259 5.10 -6.04 -16.06
N THR A 260 5.99 -5.13 -15.68
CA THR A 260 7.33 -5.07 -16.29
C THR A 260 8.41 -5.04 -15.20
N ALA A 261 9.27 -6.07 -15.21
CA ALA A 261 10.43 -6.15 -14.33
C ALA A 261 11.71 -6.19 -15.20
N ALA A 262 12.33 -5.04 -15.40
CA ALA A 262 13.51 -4.96 -16.26
C ALA A 262 14.76 -5.56 -15.57
N GLY A 263 14.87 -6.89 -15.58
CA GLY A 263 15.96 -7.67 -14.98
C GLY A 263 15.57 -8.43 -13.71
N GLY A 264 14.50 -8.04 -13.02
CA GLY A 264 13.94 -8.75 -11.88
C GLY A 264 12.98 -9.87 -12.27
N ASP A 265 12.59 -10.68 -11.32
CA ASP A 265 11.62 -11.75 -11.50
C ASP A 265 10.18 -11.25 -11.33
N ILE A 266 9.24 -11.91 -12.00
CA ILE A 266 7.80 -11.72 -11.80
C ILE A 266 7.21 -13.02 -11.27
N ARG A 267 6.57 -12.95 -10.09
CA ARG A 267 5.95 -14.11 -9.45
C ARG A 267 4.50 -13.80 -9.11
N ILE A 268 3.59 -14.66 -9.54
CA ILE A 268 2.15 -14.53 -9.31
C ILE A 268 1.64 -15.81 -8.65
N TYR A 269 1.06 -15.69 -7.46
CA TYR A 269 0.55 -16.82 -6.67
C TYR A 269 -0.91 -16.57 -6.32
N GLY A 270 -1.83 -17.31 -6.94
CA GLY A 270 -3.26 -17.22 -6.70
C GLY A 270 -3.89 -18.57 -6.37
N ARG A 271 -4.69 -18.68 -5.31
CA ARG A 271 -5.42 -19.88 -4.94
C ARG A 271 -6.89 -19.60 -4.70
N ASN A 272 -7.75 -20.26 -5.46
CA ASN A 272 -9.18 -20.28 -5.13
C ASN A 272 -9.50 -21.56 -4.34
N VAL A 273 -10.03 -21.38 -3.11
CA VAL A 273 -10.38 -22.48 -2.21
C VAL A 273 -11.86 -22.85 -2.28
N SER A 274 -12.64 -22.21 -3.14
CA SER A 274 -14.05 -22.52 -3.38
C SER A 274 -14.23 -23.51 -4.54
N SER A 275 -15.44 -24.02 -4.67
CA SER A 275 -15.77 -25.03 -5.69
C SER A 275 -15.77 -24.51 -7.14
N TYR A 276 -15.79 -23.20 -7.35
CA TYR A 276 -15.95 -22.58 -8.68
C TYR A 276 -15.21 -21.26 -8.74
N GLY A 277 -13.97 -21.27 -9.10
CA GLY A 277 -13.17 -20.06 -9.29
C GLY A 277 -11.72 -20.39 -9.64
N ASP A 278 -11.04 -19.44 -10.26
CA ASP A 278 -9.66 -19.62 -10.70
C ASP A 278 -8.67 -19.11 -9.65
N GLY A 279 -7.52 -19.75 -9.57
CA GLY A 279 -6.39 -19.25 -8.78
C GLY A 279 -5.87 -17.95 -9.39
N VAL A 280 -5.54 -17.98 -10.67
CA VAL A 280 -5.06 -16.80 -11.43
C VAL A 280 -5.88 -16.66 -12.70
N TYR A 281 -6.42 -15.46 -12.95
CA TYR A 281 -7.13 -15.11 -14.17
C TYR A 281 -6.44 -13.95 -14.88
N LEU A 282 -6.10 -14.17 -16.14
CA LEU A 282 -5.35 -13.25 -16.99
C LEU A 282 -6.15 -12.96 -18.27
N SER A 283 -6.46 -11.68 -18.52
CA SER A 283 -7.16 -11.25 -19.74
C SER A 283 -6.46 -10.03 -20.32
N ASP A 284 -5.98 -10.12 -21.56
CA ASP A 284 -5.33 -9.04 -22.30
C ASP A 284 -4.15 -8.42 -21.53
N VAL A 285 -3.29 -9.25 -20.94
CA VAL A 285 -2.17 -8.79 -20.11
C VAL A 285 -0.86 -8.74 -20.88
N ASP A 286 0.03 -7.82 -20.45
CA ASP A 286 1.43 -7.75 -20.88
C ASP A 286 2.33 -7.96 -19.66
N ILE A 287 2.94 -9.15 -19.58
CA ILE A 287 3.84 -9.55 -18.47
C ILE A 287 5.23 -9.77 -19.06
N THR A 288 6.16 -8.88 -18.78
CA THR A 288 7.48 -8.88 -19.41
C THR A 288 8.60 -8.71 -18.40
N THR A 289 9.68 -9.48 -18.59
CA THR A 289 10.96 -9.23 -17.93
C THR A 289 12.10 -9.31 -18.92
N THR A 290 13.21 -8.68 -18.63
CA THR A 290 14.42 -8.65 -19.46
C THR A 290 15.61 -9.24 -18.70
N GLY A 291 16.73 -9.42 -19.37
CA GLY A 291 17.95 -9.93 -18.75
C GLY A 291 17.78 -11.38 -18.26
N ALA A 292 18.19 -11.65 -17.03
CA ALA A 292 18.09 -12.98 -16.40
C ALA A 292 16.80 -13.19 -15.60
N GLY A 293 15.90 -12.20 -15.59
CA GLY A 293 14.64 -12.28 -14.85
C GLY A 293 13.74 -13.42 -15.33
N THR A 294 13.03 -14.04 -14.41
CA THR A 294 12.11 -15.16 -14.66
C THR A 294 10.66 -14.75 -14.46
N ILE A 295 9.73 -15.42 -15.12
CA ILE A 295 8.30 -15.28 -14.88
C ILE A 295 7.76 -16.60 -14.36
N GLY A 296 7.19 -16.60 -13.16
CA GLY A 296 6.50 -17.74 -12.55
C GLY A 296 5.06 -17.38 -12.24
N ILE A 297 4.11 -18.16 -12.76
CA ILE A 297 2.68 -18.00 -12.50
C ILE A 297 2.16 -19.31 -11.91
N TYR A 298 1.67 -19.23 -10.68
CA TYR A 298 1.22 -20.38 -9.90
C TYR A 298 -0.24 -20.17 -9.52
N GLY A 299 -1.11 -20.91 -10.21
CA GLY A 299 -2.54 -20.91 -9.93
C GLY A 299 -2.96 -22.24 -9.31
N ASP A 300 -3.74 -22.21 -8.23
CA ASP A 300 -4.31 -23.36 -7.59
C ASP A 300 -5.84 -23.17 -7.45
N SER A 301 -6.60 -24.21 -7.75
CA SER A 301 -8.06 -24.21 -7.66
C SER A 301 -8.54 -25.49 -6.99
N TYR A 302 -9.30 -25.37 -5.91
CA TYR A 302 -9.85 -26.54 -5.18
C TYR A 302 -11.08 -27.17 -5.85
N GLY A 303 -11.65 -26.53 -6.88
CA GLY A 303 -12.88 -26.97 -7.55
C GLY A 303 -12.70 -28.21 -8.38
N GLY A 304 -13.30 -29.32 -7.96
CA GLY A 304 -13.47 -30.52 -8.78
C GLY A 304 -14.28 -30.24 -10.04
N TYR A 305 -13.93 -30.89 -11.11
CA TYR A 305 -14.62 -30.91 -12.40
C TYR A 305 -16.14 -31.08 -12.23
N ASN A 306 -16.91 -30.05 -12.56
CA ASN A 306 -18.26 -30.23 -13.02
C ASN A 306 -18.29 -30.00 -14.54
N ASN A 307 -18.90 -30.92 -15.26
CA ASN A 307 -18.91 -31.06 -16.72
C ASN A 307 -19.42 -29.89 -17.55
N THR A 308 -19.64 -28.69 -16.97
CA THR A 308 -20.23 -27.54 -17.66
C THR A 308 -19.45 -26.23 -17.54
N ASN A 309 -18.51 -26.10 -16.58
CA ASN A 309 -17.69 -24.91 -16.45
C ASN A 309 -16.23 -25.34 -16.15
N PHE A 310 -15.31 -24.86 -16.95
CA PHE A 310 -13.86 -25.08 -16.74
C PHE A 310 -13.35 -24.00 -15.79
N PHE A 311 -13.07 -24.35 -14.55
CA PHE A 311 -12.32 -23.52 -13.63
C PHE A 311 -10.94 -24.17 -13.44
N GLY A 312 -9.90 -23.39 -13.65
CA GLY A 312 -8.51 -23.87 -13.63
C GLY A 312 -7.67 -23.19 -12.55
N GLY A 313 -6.51 -23.76 -12.29
CA GLY A 313 -5.51 -23.06 -11.50
C GLY A 313 -5.13 -21.73 -12.15
N ILE A 314 -4.92 -21.74 -13.46
CA ILE A 314 -4.62 -20.55 -14.27
C ILE A 314 -5.57 -20.53 -15.46
N THR A 315 -6.26 -19.41 -15.65
CA THR A 315 -7.14 -19.18 -16.80
C THR A 315 -6.64 -18.00 -17.61
N PHE A 316 -6.44 -18.22 -18.91
CA PHE A 316 -6.22 -17.19 -19.90
C PHE A 316 -7.53 -16.96 -20.66
N ASP A 317 -8.00 -15.69 -20.67
CA ASP A 317 -9.09 -15.32 -21.54
C ASP A 317 -8.62 -15.26 -23.01
N ILE A 318 -9.58 -15.33 -23.93
CA ILE A 318 -9.34 -15.40 -25.40
C ILE A 318 -8.68 -14.17 -26.00
N ASN A 319 -8.51 -13.07 -25.23
CA ASN A 319 -7.83 -11.87 -25.65
C ASN A 319 -6.31 -12.07 -25.70
N ALA A 320 -5.63 -11.28 -26.55
CA ALA A 320 -4.20 -11.41 -26.75
C ALA A 320 -3.41 -11.03 -25.51
N SER A 321 -2.89 -12.02 -24.77
CA SER A 321 -1.95 -11.79 -23.66
C SER A 321 -0.51 -12.04 -24.13
N ILE A 322 0.42 -11.23 -23.68
CA ILE A 322 1.86 -11.39 -23.93
C ILE A 322 2.54 -11.73 -22.61
N ILE A 323 3.21 -12.89 -22.57
CA ILE A 323 4.06 -13.28 -21.45
C ILE A 323 5.43 -13.59 -22.02
N GLN A 324 6.41 -12.77 -21.73
CA GLN A 324 7.70 -12.83 -22.38
C GLN A 324 8.86 -12.61 -21.40
N THR A 325 9.86 -13.49 -21.52
CA THR A 325 11.19 -13.26 -20.93
C THR A 325 12.22 -13.05 -22.04
N VAL A 326 13.24 -12.25 -21.76
CA VAL A 326 14.43 -12.13 -22.63
C VAL A 326 15.62 -12.69 -21.87
N ASN A 327 16.14 -13.83 -22.32
CA ASN A 327 17.23 -14.61 -21.68
C ASN A 327 16.89 -15.17 -20.27
N GLY A 328 15.61 -15.14 -19.84
CA GLY A 328 15.12 -15.73 -18.61
C GLY A 328 14.29 -16.98 -18.84
N ASN A 329 13.71 -17.55 -17.80
CA ASN A 329 12.84 -18.73 -17.84
C ASN A 329 11.37 -18.33 -17.62
N LEU A 330 10.48 -19.06 -18.27
CA LEU A 330 9.04 -19.06 -18.01
C LEU A 330 8.69 -20.38 -17.31
N THR A 331 8.08 -20.32 -16.12
CA THR A 331 7.69 -21.51 -15.33
C THR A 331 6.26 -21.37 -14.79
#